data_039ceaa07c6ac94f564c77a0f93c3402
#
_entry.id   039ceaa07c6ac94f564c77a0f93c3402
#
_cell.length_a   1.000
_cell.length_b   1.000
_cell.length_c   1.000
_cell.angle_alpha   90.00
_cell.angle_beta   90.00
_cell.angle_gamma   90.00
#
_symmetry.space_group_name_H-M   'P 1'
#
loop_
_entity.id
_entity.type
_entity.pdbx_description
1 polymer ?
#
loop_
_entity_poly.entity_id
_entity_poly.type
_entity_poly.pdbx_seq_one_letter_code
_entity_poly.pdbx_strand_id
1 'polypeptide(L)'
;MSQILTLTDISYYYPGAPEPLFEHLSATFAAGWAAVLGDNGIGKTTLAKLACGMLSPDSGIVSPNPCKMAVAYCPQRTDETPTNLDDFVADWTGETIAIRDALNIGDDWAYRYETLSGGEAKRLQIACALAGDPDVLVLDEPTNHVDGRTRQAITQAMRRFDGIGIVISHDVELIDATCSRCVMLERRHARGRNITAANTYQGGYTQAAQQMRDNQRADTAAIQSTRKELQRMQRIKRERAQRARELDMRKNQGMRIDIKDIDARKALKNLKPAIGTTVAQTSAQFDGRIAAATDRLAHLSEAAKRYDGTIWMNVMPSSRRELTRIPNDHAIADQPDMLSIGPRDRIGISGPNGSGKTALIRRLIEALERDEAQRHSERMPYLYIPQNSSDMDTANAMNRLHALTDEQRAIVLSAYAQLNADPDRLLAGGNPSPGELRKLLLCLGMIEQPQLIIMDEP
;
A
#
# COMPACT_ATOMS: atom_id res chain seq x y z
N MET A 1 26.83 20.68 8.25
CA MET A 1 26.31 20.47 6.86
C MET A 1 25.08 19.62 7.01
N SER A 2 23.94 19.97 6.38
CA SER A 2 22.74 19.14 6.45
C SER A 2 23.04 17.80 5.77
N GLN A 3 23.04 16.72 6.52
CA GLN A 3 23.21 15.36 5.98
C GLN A 3 22.00 15.04 5.11
N ILE A 4 22.26 14.56 3.90
CA ILE A 4 21.21 14.16 2.94
C ILE A 4 21.59 12.77 2.42
N LEU A 5 20.68 11.83 2.55
CA LEU A 5 20.78 10.49 1.98
C LEU A 5 19.89 10.41 0.74
N THR A 6 20.47 10.08 -0.42
CA THR A 6 19.78 10.05 -1.69
C THR A 6 19.90 8.66 -2.32
N LEU A 7 18.79 8.11 -2.71
CA LEU A 7 18.68 6.94 -3.56
C LEU A 7 18.38 7.43 -4.98
N THR A 8 19.24 7.10 -5.95
CA THR A 8 19.11 7.59 -7.32
C THR A 8 19.00 6.42 -8.27
N ASP A 9 17.90 6.38 -9.04
CA ASP A 9 17.68 5.43 -10.12
C ASP A 9 17.76 3.95 -9.69
N ILE A 10 17.21 3.64 -8.51
CA ILE A 10 17.27 2.33 -7.86
C ILE A 10 16.35 1.35 -8.56
N SER A 11 16.93 0.23 -9.03
CA SER A 11 16.15 -0.96 -9.38
C SER A 11 16.53 -2.12 -8.47
N TYR A 12 15.53 -2.90 -8.06
CA TYR A 12 15.73 -4.02 -7.14
C TYR A 12 14.76 -5.16 -7.43
N TYR A 13 15.32 -6.37 -7.46
CA TYR A 13 14.59 -7.63 -7.63
C TYR A 13 14.77 -8.51 -6.40
N TYR A 14 13.70 -9.14 -5.93
CA TYR A 14 13.88 -10.24 -4.99
C TYR A 14 14.44 -11.47 -5.71
N PRO A 15 15.31 -12.25 -5.04
CA PRO A 15 15.82 -13.50 -5.63
C PRO A 15 14.69 -14.40 -6.11
N GLY A 16 14.71 -14.72 -7.42
CA GLY A 16 13.68 -15.57 -8.05
C GLY A 16 12.38 -14.87 -8.46
N ALA A 17 12.24 -13.58 -8.22
CA ALA A 17 11.06 -12.83 -8.68
C ALA A 17 11.19 -12.49 -10.18
N PRO A 18 10.12 -12.69 -10.98
CA PRO A 18 10.14 -12.39 -12.41
C PRO A 18 10.05 -10.88 -12.71
N GLU A 19 9.52 -10.11 -11.77
CA GLU A 19 9.32 -8.65 -11.91
C GLU A 19 10.10 -7.88 -10.84
N PRO A 20 10.58 -6.65 -11.17
CA PRO A 20 11.25 -5.79 -10.21
C PRO A 20 10.25 -5.31 -9.14
N LEU A 21 10.72 -5.23 -7.91
CA LEU A 21 9.99 -4.50 -6.87
C LEU A 21 10.08 -2.99 -7.11
N PHE A 22 11.27 -2.53 -7.47
CA PHE A 22 11.55 -1.15 -7.87
C PHE A 22 12.20 -1.12 -9.24
N GLU A 23 11.78 -0.18 -10.08
CA GLU A 23 12.36 0.11 -11.39
C GLU A 23 12.56 1.63 -11.48
N HIS A 24 13.84 2.08 -11.54
CA HIS A 24 14.20 3.49 -11.61
C HIS A 24 13.64 4.38 -10.49
N LEU A 25 13.54 3.85 -9.28
CA LEU A 25 13.01 4.59 -8.13
C LEU A 25 14.07 5.55 -7.59
N SER A 26 13.67 6.80 -7.31
CA SER A 26 14.53 7.78 -6.64
C SER A 26 13.81 8.34 -5.41
N ALA A 27 14.56 8.49 -4.31
CA ALA A 27 14.05 9.04 -3.06
C ALA A 27 15.17 9.81 -2.35
N THR A 28 14.79 10.83 -1.55
CA THR A 28 15.74 11.65 -0.80
C THR A 28 15.28 11.83 0.64
N PHE A 29 16.19 11.57 1.56
CA PHE A 29 16.00 11.74 2.99
C PHE A 29 17.01 12.77 3.50
N ALA A 30 16.53 13.81 4.14
CA ALA A 30 17.39 14.83 4.77
C ALA A 30 17.20 14.77 6.28
N ALA A 31 18.06 15.46 7.03
CA ALA A 31 17.99 15.56 8.49
C ALA A 31 16.56 15.84 8.98
N GLY A 32 16.21 15.24 10.11
CA GLY A 32 14.86 15.12 10.65
C GLY A 32 14.12 13.88 10.17
N TRP A 33 12.88 13.68 10.61
CA TRP A 33 12.10 12.49 10.32
C TRP A 33 11.35 12.57 8.99
N ALA A 34 11.47 11.50 8.22
CA ALA A 34 10.67 11.25 7.02
C ALA A 34 9.86 9.97 7.21
N ALA A 35 8.54 10.03 7.00
CA ALA A 35 7.69 8.85 6.99
C ALA A 35 7.72 8.18 5.62
N VAL A 36 7.92 6.85 5.56
CA VAL A 36 7.74 6.04 4.34
C VAL A 36 6.40 5.36 4.40
N LEU A 37 5.54 5.73 3.47
CA LEU A 37 4.13 5.37 3.42
C LEU A 37 3.79 4.62 2.13
N GLY A 38 2.69 3.89 2.14
CA GLY A 38 2.21 3.14 0.97
C GLY A 38 1.52 1.84 1.37
N ASP A 39 0.97 1.15 0.40
CA ASP A 39 0.24 -0.10 0.63
C ASP A 39 1.15 -1.21 1.18
N ASN A 40 0.54 -2.21 1.83
CA ASN A 40 1.29 -3.37 2.29
C ASN A 40 1.86 -4.14 1.09
N GLY A 41 3.12 -4.60 1.21
CA GLY A 41 3.82 -5.31 0.14
C GLY A 41 4.36 -4.40 -1.00
N ILE A 42 4.23 -3.07 -0.91
CA ILE A 42 4.75 -2.15 -1.93
C ILE A 42 6.28 -1.96 -1.87
N GLY A 43 6.91 -2.41 -0.76
CA GLY A 43 8.36 -2.35 -0.61
C GLY A 43 8.88 -1.32 0.41
N LYS A 44 8.05 -0.82 1.36
CA LYS A 44 8.48 0.15 2.39
C LYS A 44 9.73 -0.30 3.14
N THR A 45 9.68 -1.49 3.73
CA THR A 45 10.80 -2.11 4.46
C THR A 45 12.02 -2.34 3.55
N THR A 46 11.80 -2.72 2.29
CA THR A 46 12.88 -2.93 1.32
C THR A 46 13.57 -1.63 0.97
N LEU A 47 12.80 -0.54 0.75
CA LEU A 47 13.37 0.80 0.52
C LEU A 47 14.23 1.24 1.70
N ALA A 48 13.75 1.05 2.93
CA ALA A 48 14.49 1.37 4.15
C ALA A 48 15.78 0.54 4.28
N LYS A 49 15.73 -0.76 4.00
CA LYS A 49 16.91 -1.64 4.01
C LYS A 49 17.94 -1.26 2.93
N LEU A 50 17.49 -0.84 1.75
CA LEU A 50 18.35 -0.30 0.69
C LEU A 50 19.01 1.02 1.14
N ALA A 51 18.24 1.92 1.78
CA ALA A 51 18.74 3.18 2.34
C ALA A 51 19.80 2.95 3.42
N CYS A 52 19.67 1.89 4.20
CA CYS A 52 20.62 1.48 5.24
C CYS A 52 21.82 0.67 4.72
N GLY A 53 21.85 0.29 3.44
CA GLY A 53 22.89 -0.59 2.91
C GLY A 53 22.78 -2.06 3.38
N MET A 54 21.69 -2.46 4.03
CA MET A 54 21.41 -3.85 4.39
C MET A 54 21.04 -4.71 3.17
N LEU A 55 20.57 -4.07 2.10
CA LEU A 55 20.36 -4.65 0.79
C LEU A 55 21.12 -3.84 -0.25
N SER A 56 21.64 -4.52 -1.26
CA SER A 56 22.29 -3.87 -2.40
C SER A 56 21.31 -3.77 -3.56
N PRO A 57 21.15 -2.61 -4.22
CA PRO A 57 20.32 -2.51 -5.40
C PRO A 57 20.97 -3.22 -6.58
N ASP A 58 20.17 -3.75 -7.51
CA ASP A 58 20.66 -4.33 -8.76
C ASP A 58 21.21 -3.24 -9.73
N SER A 59 20.63 -2.05 -9.67
CA SER A 59 21.14 -0.85 -10.35
C SER A 59 20.79 0.41 -9.58
N GLY A 60 21.51 1.50 -9.87
CA GLY A 60 21.37 2.78 -9.18
C GLY A 60 22.41 2.97 -8.08
N ILE A 61 22.29 4.08 -7.35
CA ILE A 61 23.29 4.49 -6.36
C ILE A 61 22.60 5.04 -5.10
N VAL A 62 23.11 4.63 -3.92
CA VAL A 62 22.79 5.24 -2.62
C VAL A 62 23.96 6.14 -2.19
N SER A 63 23.70 7.41 -1.96
CA SER A 63 24.72 8.41 -1.64
C SER A 63 24.30 9.29 -0.44
N PRO A 64 25.18 9.48 0.57
CA PRO A 64 26.49 8.84 0.77
C PRO A 64 26.38 7.32 0.88
N ASN A 65 27.50 6.62 0.63
CA ASN A 65 27.54 5.16 0.82
C ASN A 65 27.21 4.81 2.28
N PRO A 66 26.15 4.03 2.53
CA PRO A 66 25.73 3.68 3.90
C PRO A 66 26.84 3.01 4.74
N CYS A 67 27.74 2.26 4.12
CA CYS A 67 28.89 1.65 4.82
C CYS A 67 29.86 2.66 5.44
N LYS A 68 29.75 3.95 5.10
CA LYS A 68 30.58 5.04 5.65
C LYS A 68 29.83 5.90 6.66
N MET A 69 28.63 5.51 7.04
CA MET A 69 27.74 6.19 7.97
C MET A 69 27.46 5.27 9.17
N ALA A 70 27.21 5.86 10.33
CA ALA A 70 26.64 5.13 11.45
C ALA A 70 25.14 4.92 11.16
N VAL A 71 24.73 3.69 10.91
CA VAL A 71 23.34 3.35 10.55
C VAL A 71 22.75 2.42 11.59
N ALA A 72 21.59 2.77 12.14
CA ALA A 72 20.82 1.92 13.04
C ALA A 72 19.46 1.58 12.41
N TYR A 73 19.09 0.30 12.47
CA TYR A 73 17.81 -0.22 11.99
C TYR A 73 17.07 -0.93 13.11
N CYS A 74 15.91 -0.44 13.48
CA CYS A 74 15.02 -1.07 14.45
C CYS A 74 13.92 -1.83 13.69
N PRO A 75 13.96 -3.19 13.65
CA PRO A 75 13.02 -4.00 12.89
C PRO A 75 11.62 -3.96 13.51
N GLN A 76 10.61 -4.33 12.72
CA GLN A 76 9.23 -4.47 13.18
C GLN A 76 9.13 -5.50 14.31
N ARG A 77 9.81 -6.65 14.17
CA ARG A 77 9.83 -7.74 15.16
C ARG A 77 10.70 -7.40 16.36
N THR A 78 10.32 -7.96 17.51
CA THR A 78 11.02 -7.77 18.80
C THR A 78 11.55 -9.07 19.39
N ASP A 79 11.51 -10.15 18.61
CA ASP A 79 11.97 -11.50 18.98
C ASP A 79 13.52 -11.63 19.00
N GLU A 80 14.21 -10.72 18.33
CA GLU A 80 15.67 -10.72 18.30
C GLU A 80 16.25 -9.65 19.26
N THR A 81 17.20 -10.08 20.10
CA THR A 81 17.91 -9.18 21.00
C THR A 81 18.77 -8.19 20.20
N PRO A 82 18.76 -6.88 20.52
CA PRO A 82 19.62 -5.91 19.88
C PRO A 82 21.11 -6.28 20.03
N THR A 83 21.86 -6.20 18.94
CA THR A 83 23.28 -6.60 18.91
C THR A 83 24.19 -5.76 19.80
N ASN A 84 23.80 -4.53 20.11
CA ASN A 84 24.52 -3.58 20.96
C ASN A 84 23.89 -3.45 22.36
N LEU A 85 23.11 -4.46 22.80
CA LEU A 85 22.46 -4.42 24.12
C LEU A 85 23.47 -4.36 25.25
N ASP A 86 24.55 -5.15 25.18
CA ASP A 86 25.58 -5.18 26.20
C ASP A 86 26.35 -3.83 26.31
N ASP A 87 26.61 -3.20 25.16
CA ASP A 87 27.23 -1.87 25.10
C ASP A 87 26.29 -0.83 25.72
N PHE A 88 25.00 -0.88 25.39
CA PHE A 88 23.98 -0.01 25.96
C PHE A 88 23.85 -0.17 27.48
N VAL A 89 23.97 -1.40 28.01
CA VAL A 89 23.91 -1.68 29.45
C VAL A 89 25.15 -1.11 30.16
N ALA A 90 26.30 -1.23 29.53
CA ALA A 90 27.57 -0.75 30.12
C ALA A 90 27.71 0.78 30.05
N ASP A 91 27.00 1.44 29.15
CA ASP A 91 27.09 2.89 28.97
C ASP A 91 26.13 3.65 29.91
N TRP A 92 26.74 4.50 30.77
CA TRP A 92 26.08 5.37 31.75
C TRP A 92 26.44 6.84 31.51
N THR A 93 26.63 7.22 30.27
CA THR A 93 26.77 8.64 29.90
C THR A 93 25.48 9.42 30.15
N GLY A 94 25.56 10.73 30.24
CA GLY A 94 24.40 11.59 30.44
C GLY A 94 23.36 11.43 29.28
N GLU A 95 23.83 11.10 28.10
CA GLU A 95 22.99 10.88 26.91
C GLU A 95 22.22 9.56 27.00
N THR A 96 22.89 8.47 27.32
CA THR A 96 22.23 7.16 27.52
C THR A 96 21.27 7.15 28.68
N ILE A 97 21.58 7.89 29.78
CA ILE A 97 20.62 8.09 30.88
C ILE A 97 19.38 8.83 30.39
N ALA A 98 19.55 9.92 29.60
CA ALA A 98 18.41 10.66 29.04
C ALA A 98 17.57 9.83 28.08
N ILE A 99 18.15 8.89 27.32
CA ILE A 99 17.43 7.94 26.47
C ILE A 99 16.64 6.94 27.33
N ARG A 100 17.27 6.39 28.40
CA ARG A 100 16.58 5.48 29.35
C ARG A 100 15.36 6.13 29.98
N ASP A 101 15.54 7.37 30.46
CA ASP A 101 14.44 8.15 31.07
C ASP A 101 13.32 8.45 30.06
N ALA A 102 13.69 8.90 28.84
CA ALA A 102 12.71 9.23 27.82
C ALA A 102 11.84 8.04 27.39
N LEU A 103 12.44 6.84 27.34
CA LEU A 103 11.78 5.61 26.94
C LEU A 103 11.26 4.79 28.12
N ASN A 104 11.44 5.27 29.36
CA ASN A 104 11.08 4.57 30.60
C ASN A 104 11.62 3.12 30.58
N ILE A 105 12.93 2.97 30.39
CA ILE A 105 13.59 1.66 30.37
C ILE A 105 13.81 1.17 31.81
N GLY A 106 13.31 -0.03 32.11
CA GLY A 106 13.54 -0.67 33.39
C GLY A 106 14.96 -1.20 33.52
N ASP A 107 15.57 -1.12 34.73
CA ASP A 107 16.96 -1.52 34.99
C ASP A 107 17.19 -3.03 34.76
N ASP A 108 16.17 -3.84 34.91
CA ASP A 108 16.22 -5.30 34.76
C ASP A 108 15.92 -5.79 33.33
N TRP A 109 15.47 -4.92 32.42
CA TRP A 109 14.99 -5.32 31.10
C TRP A 109 16.05 -5.99 30.23
N ALA A 110 17.28 -5.51 30.29
CA ALA A 110 18.37 -6.07 29.51
C ALA A 110 18.69 -7.53 29.89
N TYR A 111 18.45 -7.89 31.15
CA TYR A 111 18.76 -9.24 31.69
C TYR A 111 17.60 -10.25 31.45
N ARG A 112 16.45 -9.77 31.03
CA ARG A 112 15.28 -10.62 30.81
C ARG A 112 14.57 -10.33 29.48
N TYR A 113 15.33 -10.00 28.46
CA TYR A 113 14.81 -9.57 27.15
C TYR A 113 13.74 -10.52 26.59
N GLU A 114 13.93 -11.82 26.68
CA GLU A 114 13.02 -12.86 26.19
C GLU A 114 11.64 -12.87 26.88
N THR A 115 11.55 -12.27 28.08
CA THR A 115 10.30 -12.22 28.86
C THR A 115 9.62 -10.85 28.83
N LEU A 116 10.19 -9.89 28.10
CA LEU A 116 9.61 -8.56 27.96
C LEU A 116 8.32 -8.61 27.18
N SER A 117 7.39 -7.73 27.53
CA SER A 117 6.26 -7.45 26.66
C SER A 117 6.73 -6.82 25.36
N GLY A 118 5.95 -6.99 24.26
CA GLY A 118 6.32 -6.40 22.95
C GLY A 118 6.59 -4.90 23.01
N GLY A 119 5.86 -4.15 23.85
CA GLY A 119 6.08 -2.71 24.05
C GLY A 119 7.36 -2.38 24.82
N GLU A 120 7.73 -3.18 25.83
CA GLU A 120 9.02 -3.05 26.56
C GLU A 120 10.20 -3.38 25.64
N ALA A 121 10.13 -4.51 24.95
CA ALA A 121 11.16 -4.92 24.00
C ALA A 121 11.35 -3.89 22.88
N LYS A 122 10.26 -3.31 22.35
CA LYS A 122 10.35 -2.25 21.35
C LYS A 122 11.04 -0.99 21.88
N ARG A 123 10.70 -0.54 23.09
CA ARG A 123 11.36 0.61 23.71
C ARG A 123 12.85 0.35 23.90
N LEU A 124 13.22 -0.85 24.37
CA LEU A 124 14.62 -1.22 24.55
C LEU A 124 15.38 -1.30 23.23
N GLN A 125 14.77 -1.86 22.15
CA GLN A 125 15.37 -1.83 20.80
C GLN A 125 15.64 -0.40 20.32
N ILE A 126 14.66 0.51 20.50
CA ILE A 126 14.81 1.92 20.10
C ILE A 126 15.90 2.60 20.96
N ALA A 127 15.96 2.32 22.27
CA ALA A 127 16.98 2.85 23.16
C ALA A 127 18.39 2.43 22.71
N CYS A 128 18.58 1.15 22.42
CA CYS A 128 19.85 0.63 21.90
C CYS A 128 20.22 1.27 20.55
N ALA A 129 19.25 1.44 19.65
CA ALA A 129 19.48 2.06 18.36
C ALA A 129 19.89 3.53 18.45
N LEU A 130 19.29 4.30 19.37
CA LEU A 130 19.62 5.70 19.64
C LEU A 130 20.98 5.85 20.32
N ALA A 131 21.31 4.97 21.27
CA ALA A 131 22.58 5.04 22.03
C ALA A 131 23.82 4.83 21.14
N GLY A 132 23.64 4.27 19.95
CA GLY A 132 24.72 4.14 18.96
C GLY A 132 25.08 5.44 18.23
N ASP A 133 24.45 6.58 18.57
CA ASP A 133 24.60 7.88 17.89
C ASP A 133 24.61 7.77 16.35
N PRO A 134 23.55 7.23 15.75
CA PRO A 134 23.52 6.97 14.33
C PRO A 134 23.32 8.24 13.49
N ASP A 135 24.04 8.34 12.35
CA ASP A 135 23.75 9.33 11.31
C ASP A 135 22.38 9.09 10.67
N VAL A 136 22.01 7.81 10.51
CA VAL A 136 20.72 7.36 9.93
C VAL A 136 20.06 6.37 10.88
N LEU A 137 18.84 6.70 11.31
CA LEU A 137 18.02 5.82 12.15
C LEU A 137 16.75 5.42 11.41
N VAL A 138 16.53 4.13 11.28
CA VAL A 138 15.30 3.57 10.70
C VAL A 138 14.47 2.89 11.76
N LEU A 139 13.19 3.25 11.85
CA LEU A 139 12.20 2.62 12.72
C LEU A 139 11.12 1.97 11.85
N ASP A 140 11.05 0.63 11.85
CA ASP A 140 10.05 -0.11 11.10
C ASP A 140 8.88 -0.50 12.02
N GLU A 141 7.70 0.13 11.81
CA GLU A 141 6.48 0.00 12.60
C GLU A 141 6.70 0.12 14.13
N PRO A 142 7.28 1.22 14.62
CA PRO A 142 7.70 1.34 16.03
C PRO A 142 6.52 1.38 17.01
N THR A 143 5.32 1.72 16.55
CA THR A 143 4.11 1.82 17.38
C THR A 143 3.15 0.66 17.18
N ASN A 144 3.55 -0.38 16.43
CA ASN A 144 2.70 -1.54 16.22
C ASN A 144 2.53 -2.32 17.53
N HIS A 145 1.29 -2.63 17.89
CA HIS A 145 0.92 -3.37 19.11
C HIS A 145 1.39 -2.74 20.43
N VAL A 146 1.62 -1.42 20.48
CA VAL A 146 2.00 -0.72 21.71
C VAL A 146 0.84 0.08 22.28
N ASP A 147 0.85 0.29 23.59
CA ASP A 147 -0.12 1.13 24.27
C ASP A 147 0.15 2.64 24.11
N GLY A 148 -0.79 3.49 24.54
CA GLY A 148 -0.68 4.94 24.42
C GLY A 148 0.51 5.54 25.18
N ARG A 149 0.91 4.95 26.32
CA ARG A 149 2.08 5.44 27.10
C ARG A 149 3.37 5.15 26.36
N THR A 150 3.52 3.94 25.85
CA THR A 150 4.69 3.54 25.03
C THR A 150 4.78 4.39 23.77
N ARG A 151 3.65 4.67 23.09
CA ARG A 151 3.60 5.56 21.92
C ARG A 151 4.12 6.95 22.24
N GLN A 152 3.70 7.54 23.37
CA GLN A 152 4.16 8.84 23.80
C GLN A 152 5.68 8.87 24.09
N ALA A 153 6.20 7.84 24.75
CA ALA A 153 7.62 7.71 25.01
C ALA A 153 8.44 7.63 23.71
N ILE A 154 8.01 6.82 22.75
CA ILE A 154 8.63 6.71 21.43
C ILE A 154 8.59 8.07 20.69
N THR A 155 7.44 8.75 20.70
CA THR A 155 7.30 10.07 20.07
C THR A 155 8.28 11.10 20.66
N GLN A 156 8.46 11.09 21.99
CA GLN A 156 9.41 11.97 22.66
C GLN A 156 10.87 11.65 22.31
N ALA A 157 11.23 10.37 22.25
CA ALA A 157 12.55 9.93 21.85
C ALA A 157 12.87 10.33 20.41
N MET A 158 11.92 10.12 19.48
CA MET A 158 12.06 10.55 18.08
C MET A 158 12.32 12.04 17.94
N ARG A 159 11.65 12.90 18.72
CA ARG A 159 11.84 14.36 18.67
C ARG A 159 13.23 14.83 19.10
N ARG A 160 13.99 14.02 19.83
CA ARG A 160 15.35 14.34 20.27
C ARG A 160 16.41 13.95 19.25
N PHE A 161 16.05 13.16 18.25
CA PHE A 161 16.99 12.69 17.24
C PHE A 161 17.16 13.74 16.14
N ASP A 162 18.40 14.18 15.90
CA ASP A 162 18.74 15.25 14.95
C ASP A 162 19.33 14.74 13.62
N GLY A 163 19.61 13.43 13.50
CA GLY A 163 20.11 12.80 12.28
C GLY A 163 19.05 12.61 11.20
N ILE A 164 19.31 11.73 10.25
CA ILE A 164 18.35 11.32 9.21
C ILE A 164 17.47 10.22 9.78
N GLY A 165 16.24 10.56 10.13
CA GLY A 165 15.23 9.61 10.62
C GLY A 165 14.34 9.11 9.50
N ILE A 166 14.19 7.80 9.38
CA ILE A 166 13.22 7.17 8.48
C ILE A 166 12.26 6.33 9.33
N VAL A 167 10.97 6.63 9.26
CA VAL A 167 9.97 5.84 9.97
C VAL A 167 8.97 5.23 8.99
N ILE A 168 8.75 3.93 9.12
CA ILE A 168 7.66 3.22 8.45
C ILE A 168 6.58 3.04 9.49
N SER A 169 5.41 3.63 9.30
CA SER A 169 4.31 3.49 10.25
C SER A 169 2.96 3.77 9.59
N HIS A 170 1.91 3.19 10.14
CA HIS A 170 0.52 3.50 9.85
C HIS A 170 -0.11 4.42 10.91
N ASP A 171 0.65 4.82 11.92
CA ASP A 171 0.21 5.70 13.02
C ASP A 171 0.25 7.17 12.59
N VAL A 172 -0.92 7.69 12.24
CA VAL A 172 -1.09 9.07 11.76
C VAL A 172 -0.65 10.08 12.83
N GLU A 173 -0.97 9.83 14.11
CA GLU A 173 -0.63 10.74 15.21
C GLU A 173 0.89 10.83 15.39
N LEU A 174 1.59 9.70 15.33
CA LEU A 174 3.05 9.66 15.38
C LEU A 174 3.66 10.46 14.23
N ILE A 175 3.21 10.21 13.01
CA ILE A 175 3.75 10.84 11.79
C ILE A 175 3.49 12.35 11.81
N ASP A 176 2.29 12.79 12.13
CA ASP A 176 1.95 14.22 12.20
C ASP A 176 2.71 14.94 13.34
N ALA A 177 3.06 14.22 14.43
CA ALA A 177 3.79 14.77 15.56
C ALA A 177 5.31 14.86 15.37
N THR A 178 5.90 14.05 14.48
CA THR A 178 7.37 13.88 14.38
C THR A 178 7.92 14.14 12.98
N CYS A 179 7.17 13.83 11.91
CA CYS A 179 7.71 13.88 10.56
C CYS A 179 7.50 15.24 9.89
N SER A 180 8.56 15.75 9.26
CA SER A 180 8.53 16.97 8.46
C SER A 180 8.25 16.71 6.96
N ARG A 181 8.28 15.45 6.56
CA ARG A 181 8.02 15.01 5.17
C ARG A 181 7.54 13.57 5.12
N CYS A 182 6.83 13.24 4.05
CA CYS A 182 6.36 11.89 3.77
C CYS A 182 6.82 11.44 2.38
N VAL A 183 7.42 10.26 2.30
CA VAL A 183 7.75 9.57 1.04
C VAL A 183 6.67 8.53 0.79
N MET A 184 5.79 8.83 -0.18
CA MET A 184 4.69 7.94 -0.55
C MET A 184 5.14 7.01 -1.66
N LEU A 185 5.07 5.70 -1.40
CA LEU A 185 5.23 4.68 -2.43
C LEU A 185 3.86 4.39 -3.05
N GLU A 186 3.76 4.52 -4.37
CA GLU A 186 2.53 4.31 -5.12
C GLU A 186 2.76 3.39 -6.30
N ARG A 187 1.84 2.46 -6.53
CA ARG A 187 1.80 1.74 -7.80
C ARG A 187 1.18 2.62 -8.87
N ARG A 188 1.88 2.80 -9.97
CA ARG A 188 1.42 3.54 -11.15
C ARG A 188 1.45 2.63 -12.36
N HIS A 189 0.42 2.74 -13.20
CA HIS A 189 0.41 2.07 -14.48
C HIS A 189 1.03 2.98 -15.53
N ALA A 190 2.19 2.62 -16.04
CA ALA A 190 2.87 3.33 -17.09
C ALA A 190 3.39 2.36 -18.16
N ARG A 191 3.19 2.70 -19.44
CA ARG A 191 3.65 1.90 -20.59
C ARG A 191 3.21 0.42 -20.55
N GLY A 192 1.99 0.15 -20.02
CA GLY A 192 1.45 -1.21 -19.96
C GLY A 192 1.98 -2.08 -18.82
N ARG A 193 2.74 -1.52 -17.88
CA ARG A 193 3.27 -2.21 -16.68
C ARG A 193 2.97 -1.44 -15.40
N ASN A 194 2.91 -2.16 -14.28
CA ASN A 194 2.82 -1.54 -12.97
C ASN A 194 4.24 -1.27 -12.45
N ILE A 195 4.52 -0.01 -12.14
CA ILE A 195 5.78 0.43 -11.56
C ILE A 195 5.52 1.03 -10.17
N THR A 196 6.48 0.89 -9.24
CA THR A 196 6.44 1.59 -7.95
C THR A 196 7.16 2.91 -8.08
N ALA A 197 6.45 4.02 -7.82
CA ALA A 197 7.01 5.37 -7.79
C ALA A 197 7.07 5.87 -6.34
N ALA A 198 8.11 6.64 -6.01
CA ALA A 198 8.25 7.35 -4.76
C ALA A 198 7.98 8.85 -4.98
N ASN A 199 7.00 9.40 -4.26
CA ASN A 199 6.69 10.81 -4.28
C ASN A 199 6.91 11.40 -2.89
N THR A 200 7.67 12.49 -2.81
CA THR A 200 7.92 13.18 -1.55
C THR A 200 6.97 14.35 -1.38
N TYR A 201 6.28 14.37 -0.25
CA TYR A 201 5.37 15.43 0.18
C TYR A 201 5.91 16.11 1.42
N GLN A 202 5.70 17.43 1.55
CA GLN A 202 6.09 18.19 2.74
C GLN A 202 5.02 18.11 3.82
N GLY A 203 5.48 18.04 5.09
CA GLY A 203 4.61 17.95 6.25
C GLY A 203 4.35 16.52 6.70
N GLY A 204 3.48 16.38 7.73
CA GLY A 204 3.01 15.11 8.25
C GLY A 204 2.03 14.41 7.32
N TYR A 205 1.44 13.30 7.80
CA TYR A 205 0.52 12.47 7.01
C TYR A 205 -0.70 13.25 6.50
N THR A 206 -1.32 14.04 7.37
CA THR A 206 -2.55 14.78 7.02
C THR A 206 -2.32 15.74 5.85
N GLN A 207 -1.21 16.48 5.87
CA GLN A 207 -0.84 17.39 4.79
C GLN A 207 -0.42 16.63 3.52
N ALA A 208 0.38 15.59 3.65
CA ALA A 208 0.83 14.75 2.55
C ALA A 208 -0.36 14.08 1.83
N ALA A 209 -1.31 13.55 2.58
CA ALA A 209 -2.52 12.94 2.03
C ALA A 209 -3.38 13.93 1.25
N GLN A 210 -3.47 15.18 1.71
CA GLN A 210 -4.18 16.23 0.97
C GLN A 210 -3.47 16.57 -0.34
N GLN A 211 -2.16 16.81 -0.30
CA GLN A 211 -1.36 17.09 -1.48
C GLN A 211 -1.43 15.94 -2.51
N MET A 212 -1.39 14.69 -2.03
CA MET A 212 -1.52 13.50 -2.86
C MET A 212 -2.87 13.48 -3.60
N ARG A 213 -3.98 13.74 -2.90
CA ARG A 213 -5.32 13.78 -3.50
C ARG A 213 -5.41 14.86 -4.57
N ASP A 214 -4.84 16.03 -4.32
CA ASP A 214 -4.86 17.15 -5.26
C ASP A 214 -4.03 16.85 -6.51
N ASN A 215 -2.85 16.23 -6.35
CA ASN A 215 -2.02 15.77 -7.46
C ASN A 215 -2.72 14.68 -8.28
N GLN A 216 -3.34 13.69 -7.65
CA GLN A 216 -4.10 12.64 -8.35
C GLN A 216 -5.27 13.21 -9.15
N ARG A 217 -5.98 14.22 -8.60
CA ARG A 217 -7.05 14.92 -9.33
C ARG A 217 -6.50 15.66 -10.55
N ALA A 218 -5.37 16.34 -10.40
CA ALA A 218 -4.73 17.05 -11.50
C ALA A 218 -4.25 16.08 -12.60
N ASP A 219 -3.59 14.99 -12.24
CA ASP A 219 -3.13 13.93 -13.16
C ASP A 219 -4.32 13.32 -13.93
N THR A 220 -5.39 12.96 -13.21
CA THR A 220 -6.60 12.40 -13.81
C THR A 220 -7.25 13.38 -14.78
N ALA A 221 -7.33 14.66 -14.42
CA ALA A 221 -7.85 15.71 -15.28
C ALA A 221 -6.98 15.91 -16.53
N ALA A 222 -5.65 15.88 -16.39
CA ALA A 222 -4.71 16.00 -17.51
C ALA A 222 -4.85 14.82 -18.49
N ILE A 223 -4.94 13.59 -17.98
CA ILE A 223 -5.17 12.38 -18.77
C ILE A 223 -6.50 12.46 -19.53
N GLN A 224 -7.58 12.82 -18.84
CA GLN A 224 -8.90 12.96 -19.46
C GLN A 224 -8.93 14.05 -20.53
N SER A 225 -8.28 15.20 -20.29
CA SER A 225 -8.21 16.28 -21.26
C SER A 225 -7.44 15.87 -22.52
N THR A 226 -6.28 15.21 -22.35
CA THR A 226 -5.46 14.69 -23.46
C THR A 226 -6.20 13.62 -24.26
N ARG A 227 -6.94 12.70 -23.59
CA ARG A 227 -7.79 11.71 -24.27
C ARG A 227 -8.90 12.36 -25.10
N LYS A 228 -9.58 13.36 -24.54
CA LYS A 228 -10.62 14.11 -25.27
C LYS A 228 -10.05 14.85 -26.47
N GLU A 229 -8.88 15.49 -26.34
CA GLU A 229 -8.19 16.16 -27.43
C GLU A 229 -7.82 15.17 -28.54
N LEU A 230 -7.25 14.01 -28.20
CA LEU A 230 -6.89 12.96 -29.14
C LEU A 230 -8.12 12.46 -29.91
N GLN A 231 -9.21 12.15 -29.18
CA GLN A 231 -10.47 11.71 -29.81
C GLN A 231 -11.04 12.77 -30.77
N ARG A 232 -11.00 14.05 -30.36
CA ARG A 232 -11.43 15.17 -31.23
C ARG A 232 -10.62 15.25 -32.51
N MET A 233 -9.27 15.17 -32.39
CA MET A 233 -8.39 15.21 -33.55
C MET A 233 -8.62 14.02 -34.48
N GLN A 234 -8.77 12.80 -33.94
CA GLN A 234 -9.07 11.60 -34.73
C GLN A 234 -10.41 11.71 -35.44
N ARG A 235 -11.45 12.26 -34.79
CA ARG A 235 -12.75 12.50 -35.39
C ARG A 235 -12.64 13.48 -36.55
N ILE A 236 -12.01 14.63 -36.34
CA ILE A 236 -11.80 15.63 -37.40
C ILE A 236 -11.04 15.04 -38.59
N LYS A 237 -9.99 14.23 -38.33
CA LYS A 237 -9.25 13.53 -39.39
C LYS A 237 -10.15 12.59 -40.19
N ARG A 238 -10.98 11.79 -39.52
CA ARG A 238 -11.94 10.88 -40.18
C ARG A 238 -12.97 11.63 -41.02
N GLU A 239 -13.59 12.68 -40.49
CA GLU A 239 -14.58 13.51 -41.18
C GLU A 239 -13.96 14.16 -42.45
N ARG A 240 -12.71 14.68 -42.35
CA ARG A 240 -12.02 15.26 -43.50
C ARG A 240 -11.67 14.22 -44.56
N ALA A 241 -11.20 13.04 -44.14
CA ALA A 241 -10.89 11.95 -45.05
C ALA A 241 -12.17 11.47 -45.78
N GLN A 242 -13.30 11.39 -45.07
CA GLN A 242 -14.58 11.03 -45.65
C GLN A 242 -15.05 12.08 -46.69
N ARG A 243 -15.01 13.37 -46.33
CA ARG A 243 -15.36 14.45 -47.27
C ARG A 243 -14.45 14.47 -48.52
N ALA A 244 -13.16 14.20 -48.33
CA ALA A 244 -12.25 14.10 -49.47
C ALA A 244 -12.63 12.94 -50.42
N ARG A 245 -12.96 11.77 -49.87
CA ARG A 245 -13.44 10.62 -50.66
C ARG A 245 -14.77 10.89 -51.36
N GLU A 246 -15.69 11.56 -50.70
CA GLU A 246 -17.01 11.96 -51.32
C GLU A 246 -16.80 12.94 -52.47
N LEU A 247 -15.90 13.91 -52.31
CA LEU A 247 -15.52 14.84 -53.37
C LEU A 247 -14.85 14.14 -54.57
N ASP A 248 -13.95 13.19 -54.30
CA ASP A 248 -13.30 12.39 -55.37
C ASP A 248 -14.33 11.48 -56.08
N MET A 249 -15.25 10.88 -55.36
CA MET A 249 -16.36 10.10 -55.98
C MET A 249 -17.27 10.97 -56.84
N ARG A 250 -17.67 12.16 -56.38
CA ARG A 250 -18.49 13.12 -57.17
C ARG A 250 -17.76 13.60 -58.40
N LYS A 251 -16.42 13.86 -58.32
CA LYS A 251 -15.59 14.21 -59.47
C LYS A 251 -15.54 13.08 -60.50
N ASN A 252 -15.42 11.83 -60.04
CA ASN A 252 -15.35 10.68 -60.94
C ASN A 252 -16.72 10.34 -61.55
N GLN A 253 -17.84 10.64 -60.88
CA GLN A 253 -19.21 10.48 -61.45
C GLN A 253 -19.61 11.62 -62.37
N GLY A 254 -19.14 12.85 -62.12
CA GLY A 254 -19.43 14.05 -62.94
C GLY A 254 -18.64 14.16 -64.23
N MET A 255 -17.66 13.29 -64.45
CA MET A 255 -16.72 13.38 -65.56
C MET A 255 -17.04 12.42 -66.70
N ARG A 256 -18.23 12.52 -67.28
CA ARG A 256 -18.42 12.23 -68.71
C ARG A 256 -18.17 13.51 -69.52
N ILE A 257 -16.90 14.00 -69.49
CA ILE A 257 -16.50 15.07 -70.38
C ILE A 257 -16.39 14.49 -71.78
N ASP A 258 -17.08 15.11 -72.77
CA ASP A 258 -16.99 14.72 -74.16
C ASP A 258 -15.51 14.69 -74.59
N ILE A 259 -15.10 13.62 -75.29
CA ILE A 259 -13.74 13.35 -75.72
C ILE A 259 -13.17 14.47 -76.58
N LYS A 260 -14.04 15.31 -77.13
CA LYS A 260 -13.70 16.43 -78.04
C LYS A 260 -13.40 17.76 -77.31
N ASP A 261 -13.69 17.90 -76.02
CA ASP A 261 -13.47 19.18 -75.29
C ASP A 261 -12.07 19.23 -74.65
N ILE A 262 -11.13 19.74 -75.45
CA ILE A 262 -9.67 19.83 -75.09
C ILE A 262 -9.43 20.85 -73.97
N ASP A 263 -10.20 21.94 -73.90
CA ASP A 263 -10.01 23.02 -72.91
C ASP A 263 -10.52 22.64 -71.55
N ALA A 264 -11.65 21.95 -71.49
CA ALA A 264 -12.16 21.38 -70.22
C ALA A 264 -11.19 20.32 -69.62
N ARG A 265 -10.51 19.54 -70.48
CA ARG A 265 -9.48 18.57 -70.07
C ARG A 265 -8.22 19.25 -69.54
N LYS A 266 -7.77 20.33 -70.14
CA LYS A 266 -6.57 21.12 -69.68
C LYS A 266 -6.87 21.80 -68.35
N ALA A 267 -8.03 22.45 -68.21
CA ALA A 267 -8.44 23.07 -66.93
C ALA A 267 -8.52 22.05 -65.79
N LEU A 268 -9.01 20.83 -66.06
CA LEU A 268 -9.10 19.75 -65.07
C LEU A 268 -7.72 19.17 -64.68
N LYS A 269 -6.79 19.08 -65.63
CA LYS A 269 -5.42 18.59 -65.40
C LYS A 269 -4.62 19.55 -64.49
N ASN A 270 -4.93 20.84 -64.61
CA ASN A 270 -4.26 21.88 -63.80
C ASN A 270 -4.88 22.03 -62.37
N LEU A 271 -6.14 21.65 -62.20
CA LEU A 271 -6.80 21.68 -60.86
C LEU A 271 -6.42 20.46 -59.95
N LYS A 272 -6.05 19.33 -60.54
CA LYS A 272 -5.70 18.11 -59.80
C LYS A 272 -4.51 18.23 -58.85
N PRO A 273 -3.39 18.86 -59.22
CA PRO A 273 -2.22 18.91 -58.32
C PRO A 273 -2.41 19.78 -57.10
N ALA A 274 -3.11 20.92 -57.20
CA ALA A 274 -3.23 21.89 -56.13
C ALA A 274 -4.12 21.38 -54.94
N ILE A 275 -5.16 20.60 -55.24
CA ILE A 275 -6.07 20.08 -54.21
C ILE A 275 -5.46 18.87 -53.51
N GLY A 276 -4.71 18.03 -54.23
CA GLY A 276 -4.04 16.84 -53.67
C GLY A 276 -2.93 17.22 -52.69
N THR A 277 -2.14 18.24 -53.01
CA THR A 277 -1.06 18.73 -52.13
C THR A 277 -1.59 19.38 -50.85
N THR A 278 -2.66 20.19 -50.94
CA THR A 278 -3.24 20.85 -49.77
C THR A 278 -3.89 19.85 -48.79
N VAL A 279 -4.56 18.83 -49.30
CA VAL A 279 -5.17 17.76 -48.48
C VAL A 279 -4.10 16.89 -47.83
N ALA A 280 -3.03 16.54 -48.56
CA ALA A 280 -1.92 15.76 -48.05
C ALA A 280 -1.11 16.53 -46.97
N GLN A 281 -0.83 17.81 -47.16
CA GLN A 281 -0.13 18.65 -46.18
C GLN A 281 -0.96 18.82 -44.90
N THR A 282 -2.27 19.02 -45.02
CA THR A 282 -3.15 19.16 -43.88
C THR A 282 -3.29 17.82 -43.11
N SER A 283 -3.31 16.69 -43.82
CA SER A 283 -3.33 15.35 -43.17
C SER A 283 -2.04 15.09 -42.38
N ALA A 284 -0.87 15.40 -42.96
CA ALA A 284 0.42 15.22 -42.29
C ALA A 284 0.55 16.06 -41.01
N GLN A 285 0.02 17.29 -41.00
CA GLN A 285 -0.01 18.14 -39.79
C GLN A 285 -0.89 17.53 -38.69
N PHE A 286 -2.05 16.94 -39.06
CA PHE A 286 -2.89 16.22 -38.07
C PHE A 286 -2.23 14.96 -37.55
N ASP A 287 -1.50 14.24 -38.42
CA ASP A 287 -0.77 13.04 -38.02
C ASP A 287 0.33 13.36 -37.00
N GLY A 288 1.07 14.44 -37.20
CA GLY A 288 2.08 14.93 -36.26
C GLY A 288 1.46 15.33 -34.91
N ARG A 289 0.31 16.01 -34.91
CA ARG A 289 -0.38 16.41 -33.67
C ARG A 289 -1.00 15.19 -32.93
N ILE A 290 -1.53 14.22 -33.66
CA ILE A 290 -2.05 12.98 -33.10
C ILE A 290 -0.90 12.18 -32.48
N ALA A 291 0.23 12.06 -33.18
CA ALA A 291 1.42 11.38 -32.65
C ALA A 291 1.93 12.05 -31.37
N ALA A 292 2.05 13.37 -31.35
CA ALA A 292 2.48 14.12 -30.17
C ALA A 292 1.49 13.98 -28.97
N ALA A 293 0.17 13.98 -29.24
CA ALA A 293 -0.84 13.77 -28.19
C ALA A 293 -0.83 12.32 -27.68
N THR A 294 -0.58 11.34 -28.57
CA THR A 294 -0.44 9.93 -28.20
C THR A 294 0.81 9.70 -27.37
N ASP A 295 1.91 10.31 -27.74
CA ASP A 295 3.17 10.23 -27.00
C ASP A 295 3.05 10.91 -25.63
N ARG A 296 2.41 12.08 -25.55
CA ARG A 296 2.09 12.74 -24.28
C ARG A 296 1.23 11.84 -23.40
N LEU A 297 0.20 11.17 -23.95
CA LEU A 297 -0.65 10.26 -23.20
C LEU A 297 0.14 9.03 -22.69
N ALA A 298 1.09 8.53 -23.47
CA ALA A 298 1.96 7.42 -23.08
C ALA A 298 2.93 7.77 -21.95
N HIS A 299 3.31 9.05 -21.84
CA HIS A 299 4.16 9.55 -20.75
C HIS A 299 3.36 9.88 -19.46
N LEU A 300 2.05 10.11 -19.56
CA LEU A 300 1.21 10.31 -18.39
C LEU A 300 0.97 8.96 -17.72
N SER A 301 1.36 8.84 -16.43
CA SER A 301 1.07 7.66 -15.62
C SER A 301 -0.33 7.76 -15.03
N GLU A 302 -1.08 6.67 -15.12
CA GLU A 302 -2.33 6.54 -14.34
C GLU A 302 -1.99 5.94 -12.98
N ALA A 303 -2.56 6.51 -11.90
CA ALA A 303 -2.57 5.80 -10.64
C ALA A 303 -3.22 4.43 -10.87
N ALA A 304 -2.56 3.35 -10.41
CA ALA A 304 -3.14 2.02 -10.51
C ALA A 304 -4.53 2.07 -9.86
N LYS A 305 -5.51 1.44 -10.50
CA LYS A 305 -6.88 1.43 -9.97
C LYS A 305 -6.84 0.89 -8.54
N ARG A 306 -7.04 1.78 -7.58
CA ARG A 306 -7.38 1.37 -6.23
C ARG A 306 -8.88 1.05 -6.24
N TYR A 307 -9.20 -0.13 -5.78
CA TYR A 307 -10.58 -0.42 -5.46
C TYR A 307 -10.87 0.21 -4.09
N ASP A 308 -11.48 1.39 -4.08
CA ASP A 308 -12.12 1.94 -2.88
C ASP A 308 -13.46 1.22 -2.63
N GLY A 309 -13.52 -0.05 -3.01
CA GLY A 309 -14.73 -0.84 -3.03
C GLY A 309 -15.09 -1.35 -1.65
N THR A 310 -16.34 -1.16 -1.29
CA THR A 310 -16.99 -1.93 -0.23
C THR A 310 -17.06 -3.40 -0.65
N ILE A 311 -16.53 -4.28 0.19
CA ILE A 311 -16.77 -5.72 0.02
C ILE A 311 -18.24 -5.96 0.33
N TRP A 312 -18.96 -6.44 -0.67
CA TRP A 312 -20.33 -6.89 -0.45
C TRP A 312 -20.30 -8.31 0.10
N MET A 313 -20.59 -8.44 1.39
CA MET A 313 -20.90 -9.73 1.98
C MET A 313 -22.39 -9.97 1.79
N ASN A 314 -22.77 -10.96 0.99
CA ASN A 314 -24.16 -11.38 0.85
C ASN A 314 -24.53 -12.26 2.07
N VAL A 315 -24.52 -11.66 3.27
CA VAL A 315 -24.75 -12.37 4.53
C VAL A 315 -26.15 -12.05 5.00
N MET A 316 -26.93 -13.06 5.25
CA MET A 316 -28.23 -12.92 5.92
C MET A 316 -27.98 -12.81 7.43
N PRO A 317 -28.53 -11.80 8.10
CA PRO A 317 -28.40 -11.72 9.55
C PRO A 317 -29.04 -12.94 10.20
N SER A 318 -28.43 -13.45 11.27
CA SER A 318 -28.97 -14.56 12.02
C SER A 318 -30.39 -14.25 12.50
N SER A 319 -31.27 -15.23 12.43
CA SER A 319 -32.64 -15.16 12.98
C SER A 319 -32.67 -15.24 14.53
N ARG A 320 -31.52 -15.52 15.14
CA ARG A 320 -31.39 -15.63 16.62
C ARG A 320 -31.47 -14.22 17.22
N ARG A 321 -32.13 -14.11 18.39
CA ARG A 321 -32.17 -12.86 19.17
C ARG A 321 -30.80 -12.54 19.76
N GLU A 322 -30.04 -13.58 20.09
CA GLU A 322 -28.72 -13.53 20.72
C GLU A 322 -27.86 -14.65 20.16
N LEU A 323 -26.65 -14.34 19.79
CA LEU A 323 -25.69 -15.31 19.25
C LEU A 323 -25.03 -16.10 20.38
N THR A 324 -24.53 -15.41 21.40
CA THR A 324 -23.89 -16.02 22.58
C THR A 324 -23.82 -15.04 23.76
N ARG A 325 -23.54 -15.59 24.95
CA ARG A 325 -23.25 -14.83 26.18
C ARG A 325 -21.95 -15.29 26.80
N ILE A 326 -21.15 -14.34 27.24
CA ILE A 326 -19.92 -14.60 27.98
C ILE A 326 -19.87 -13.82 29.29
N PRO A 327 -19.29 -14.37 30.37
CA PRO A 327 -19.08 -13.64 31.61
C PRO A 327 -18.18 -12.40 31.38
N ASN A 328 -18.57 -11.30 32.00
CA ASN A 328 -17.79 -10.06 31.99
C ASN A 328 -16.99 -9.98 33.30
N ASP A 329 -15.87 -10.69 33.39
CA ASP A 329 -15.04 -10.76 34.61
C ASP A 329 -14.35 -9.42 34.96
N HIS A 330 -14.46 -8.40 34.08
CA HIS A 330 -13.93 -7.07 34.28
C HIS A 330 -15.01 -6.00 34.40
N ALA A 331 -16.24 -6.40 34.75
CA ALA A 331 -17.32 -5.44 34.94
C ALA A 331 -16.96 -4.44 36.05
N ILE A 332 -16.98 -3.16 35.72
CA ILE A 332 -16.95 -2.06 36.68
C ILE A 332 -18.37 -1.88 37.22
N ALA A 333 -18.53 -1.32 38.39
CA ALA A 333 -19.75 -1.34 39.25
C ALA A 333 -21.12 -1.00 38.57
N ASP A 334 -21.16 -0.55 37.34
CA ASP A 334 -22.41 -0.28 36.59
C ASP A 334 -22.49 -1.05 35.25
N GLN A 335 -21.64 -2.06 35.03
CA GLN A 335 -21.68 -2.87 33.80
C GLN A 335 -22.35 -4.23 34.04
N PRO A 336 -23.03 -4.80 33.04
CA PRO A 336 -23.67 -6.11 33.19
C PRO A 336 -22.62 -7.21 33.41
N ASP A 337 -22.91 -8.15 34.32
CA ASP A 337 -22.07 -9.32 34.61
C ASP A 337 -21.87 -10.25 33.40
N MET A 338 -22.74 -10.15 32.42
CA MET A 338 -22.73 -10.95 31.19
C MET A 338 -22.72 -10.05 29.97
N LEU A 339 -21.76 -10.28 29.09
CA LEU A 339 -21.74 -9.67 27.79
C LEU A 339 -22.56 -10.50 26.80
N SER A 340 -23.67 -9.95 26.33
CA SER A 340 -24.55 -10.55 25.33
C SER A 340 -24.17 -10.04 23.94
N ILE A 341 -24.08 -10.91 22.93
CA ILE A 341 -23.76 -10.58 21.55
C ILE A 341 -24.97 -10.89 20.67
N GLY A 342 -25.53 -9.84 20.08
CA GLY A 342 -26.66 -9.93 19.15
C GLY A 342 -26.22 -10.03 17.68
N PRO A 343 -27.14 -10.40 16.77
CA PRO A 343 -26.84 -10.64 15.34
C PRO A 343 -26.53 -9.37 14.54
N ARG A 344 -26.68 -8.19 15.12
CA ARG A 344 -26.42 -6.89 14.47
C ARG A 344 -25.40 -6.04 15.19
N ASP A 345 -24.84 -6.58 16.29
CA ASP A 345 -23.91 -5.83 17.11
C ASP A 345 -22.58 -5.63 16.40
N ARG A 346 -21.97 -4.47 16.66
CA ARG A 346 -20.60 -4.15 16.27
C ARG A 346 -19.85 -3.79 17.54
N ILE A 347 -19.03 -4.71 18.01
CA ILE A 347 -18.39 -4.61 19.32
C ILE A 347 -16.90 -4.35 19.11
N GLY A 348 -16.40 -3.20 19.60
CA GLY A 348 -14.99 -2.88 19.68
C GLY A 348 -14.45 -3.20 21.07
N ILE A 349 -13.43 -4.06 21.16
CA ILE A 349 -12.75 -4.38 22.41
C ILE A 349 -11.48 -3.53 22.47
N SER A 350 -11.39 -2.59 23.40
CA SER A 350 -10.24 -1.72 23.59
C SER A 350 -9.68 -1.83 25.02
N GLY A 351 -8.40 -1.57 25.16
CA GLY A 351 -7.71 -1.59 26.45
C GLY A 351 -6.19 -1.69 26.32
N PRO A 352 -5.44 -1.45 27.41
CA PRO A 352 -3.98 -1.58 27.43
C PRO A 352 -3.50 -2.97 27.00
N ASN A 353 -2.22 -3.07 26.64
CA ASN A 353 -1.61 -4.38 26.40
C ASN A 353 -1.61 -5.20 27.69
N GLY A 354 -1.85 -6.51 27.57
CA GLY A 354 -1.97 -7.41 28.74
C GLY A 354 -3.34 -7.34 29.46
N SER A 355 -4.28 -6.48 29.05
CA SER A 355 -5.61 -6.38 29.69
C SER A 355 -6.53 -7.58 29.44
N GLY A 356 -6.08 -8.58 28.71
CA GLY A 356 -6.87 -9.80 28.47
C GLY A 356 -7.79 -9.77 27.24
N LYS A 357 -7.61 -8.84 26.28
CA LYS A 357 -8.42 -8.75 25.05
C LYS A 357 -8.48 -10.07 24.29
N THR A 358 -7.33 -10.65 23.97
CA THR A 358 -7.26 -11.96 23.28
C THR A 358 -7.81 -13.11 24.14
N ALA A 359 -7.67 -13.04 25.48
CA ALA A 359 -8.26 -14.03 26.38
C ALA A 359 -9.79 -13.96 26.33
N LEU A 360 -10.38 -12.76 26.27
CA LEU A 360 -11.81 -12.56 26.10
C LEU A 360 -12.31 -13.14 24.76
N ILE A 361 -11.57 -12.90 23.67
CA ILE A 361 -11.87 -13.47 22.34
C ILE A 361 -11.84 -15.01 22.39
N ARG A 362 -10.85 -15.63 23.04
CA ARG A 362 -10.78 -17.10 23.18
C ARG A 362 -11.97 -17.65 23.95
N ARG A 363 -12.35 -17.01 25.07
CA ARG A 363 -13.55 -17.39 25.83
C ARG A 363 -14.83 -17.27 25.00
N LEU A 364 -14.91 -16.24 24.15
CA LEU A 364 -16.01 -16.08 23.21
C LEU A 364 -16.10 -17.28 22.25
N ILE A 365 -14.97 -17.67 21.64
CA ILE A 365 -14.91 -18.82 20.73
C ILE A 365 -15.29 -20.11 21.47
N GLU A 366 -14.75 -20.34 22.66
CA GLU A 366 -15.12 -21.51 23.50
C GLU A 366 -16.60 -21.52 23.90
N ALA A 367 -17.20 -20.36 24.13
CA ALA A 367 -18.63 -20.26 24.43
C ALA A 367 -19.47 -20.61 23.20
N LEU A 368 -19.08 -20.15 22.00
CA LEU A 368 -19.74 -20.49 20.74
C LEU A 368 -19.71 -22.01 20.51
N GLU A 369 -18.55 -22.64 20.67
CA GLU A 369 -18.36 -24.09 20.49
C GLU A 369 -19.16 -24.91 21.54
N ARG A 370 -19.21 -24.45 22.79
CA ARG A 370 -20.02 -25.08 23.84
C ARG A 370 -21.52 -24.98 23.58
N ASP A 371 -21.99 -23.82 23.15
CA ASP A 371 -23.40 -23.59 22.80
C ASP A 371 -23.85 -24.48 21.64
N GLU A 372 -22.97 -24.71 20.67
CA GLU A 372 -23.20 -25.65 19.55
C GLU A 372 -23.35 -27.08 20.05
N ALA A 373 -22.45 -27.54 20.92
CA ALA A 373 -22.46 -28.90 21.47
C ALA A 373 -23.73 -29.19 22.32
N GLN A 374 -24.24 -28.18 23.05
CA GLN A 374 -25.39 -28.35 23.95
C GLN A 374 -26.75 -28.29 23.23
N ARG A 375 -26.87 -27.51 22.15
CA ARG A 375 -28.17 -27.24 21.53
C ARG A 375 -28.59 -28.24 20.45
N HIS A 376 -27.73 -29.14 20.01
CA HIS A 376 -27.96 -30.06 18.87
C HIS A 376 -28.56 -29.35 17.64
N SER A 377 -28.31 -28.03 17.53
CA SER A 377 -28.81 -27.18 16.46
C SER A 377 -27.73 -26.99 15.38
N GLU A 378 -28.15 -26.61 14.18
CA GLU A 378 -27.22 -26.31 13.08
C GLU A 378 -26.06 -25.43 13.54
N ARG A 379 -24.86 -25.81 13.15
CA ARG A 379 -23.60 -25.11 13.43
C ARG A 379 -23.72 -23.64 13.02
N MET A 380 -23.42 -22.73 13.95
CA MET A 380 -23.37 -21.31 13.65
C MET A 380 -22.02 -20.99 13.00
N PRO A 381 -21.96 -20.68 11.70
CA PRO A 381 -20.69 -20.37 11.07
C PRO A 381 -20.15 -19.05 11.62
N TYR A 382 -18.93 -19.08 12.15
CA TYR A 382 -18.19 -17.88 12.52
C TYR A 382 -16.84 -17.86 11.84
N LEU A 383 -16.30 -16.67 11.58
CA LEU A 383 -14.98 -16.44 11.04
C LEU A 383 -14.10 -15.81 12.12
N TYR A 384 -12.99 -16.46 12.44
CA TYR A 384 -11.96 -15.89 13.31
C TYR A 384 -10.70 -15.57 12.53
N ILE A 385 -10.22 -14.34 12.66
CA ILE A 385 -8.97 -13.86 12.07
C ILE A 385 -8.02 -13.51 13.22
N PRO A 386 -6.96 -14.29 13.45
CA PRO A 386 -6.03 -14.08 14.56
C PRO A 386 -5.09 -12.90 14.31
N GLN A 387 -4.53 -12.36 15.39
CA GLN A 387 -3.51 -11.30 15.38
C GLN A 387 -2.26 -11.74 14.62
N ASN A 388 -1.71 -12.90 14.95
CA ASN A 388 -0.53 -13.48 14.33
C ASN A 388 -0.92 -14.70 13.51
N SER A 389 -0.49 -14.72 12.26
CA SER A 389 -0.68 -15.84 11.36
C SER A 389 0.64 -16.60 11.22
N SER A 390 0.59 -17.93 11.35
CA SER A 390 1.74 -18.82 11.19
C SER A 390 1.94 -19.22 9.72
N ASP A 391 3.10 -19.80 9.39
CA ASP A 391 3.34 -20.40 8.08
C ASP A 391 2.34 -21.52 7.78
N MET A 392 1.87 -22.23 8.83
CA MET A 392 0.83 -23.26 8.72
C MET A 392 -0.52 -22.66 8.32
N ASP A 393 -0.88 -21.47 8.81
CA ASP A 393 -2.09 -20.76 8.40
C ASP A 393 -2.03 -20.34 6.94
N THR A 394 -0.86 -19.93 6.49
CA THR A 394 -0.60 -19.59 5.08
C THR A 394 -0.81 -20.80 4.20
N ALA A 395 -0.19 -21.94 4.54
CA ALA A 395 -0.34 -23.19 3.79
C ALA A 395 -1.80 -23.67 3.77
N ASN A 396 -2.51 -23.59 4.90
CA ASN A 396 -3.92 -23.94 5.00
C ASN A 396 -4.80 -23.04 4.14
N ALA A 397 -4.58 -21.73 4.15
CA ALA A 397 -5.34 -20.78 3.34
C ALA A 397 -5.13 -21.05 1.84
N MET A 398 -3.90 -21.33 1.42
CA MET A 398 -3.59 -21.66 0.02
C MET A 398 -4.23 -22.98 -0.39
N ASN A 399 -4.16 -24.02 0.45
CA ASN A 399 -4.82 -25.30 0.19
C ASN A 399 -6.34 -25.14 0.07
N ARG A 400 -6.96 -24.34 0.94
CA ARG A 400 -8.39 -24.01 0.84
C ARG A 400 -8.71 -23.30 -0.47
N LEU A 401 -7.92 -22.31 -0.88
CA LEU A 401 -8.10 -21.60 -2.15
C LEU A 401 -8.03 -22.56 -3.36
N HIS A 402 -7.09 -23.51 -3.34
CA HIS A 402 -6.95 -24.50 -4.41
C HIS A 402 -8.09 -25.54 -4.44
N ALA A 403 -8.67 -25.86 -3.28
CA ALA A 403 -9.78 -26.80 -3.16
C ALA A 403 -11.15 -26.22 -3.61
N LEU A 404 -11.25 -24.90 -3.81
CA LEU A 404 -12.48 -24.26 -4.26
C LEU A 404 -12.82 -24.60 -5.71
N THR A 405 -14.11 -24.60 -6.03
CA THR A 405 -14.56 -24.63 -7.43
C THR A 405 -14.10 -23.37 -8.18
N ASP A 406 -14.06 -23.42 -9.51
CA ASP A 406 -13.63 -22.29 -10.32
C ASP A 406 -14.51 -21.03 -10.09
N GLU A 407 -15.82 -21.20 -9.90
CA GLU A 407 -16.74 -20.11 -9.56
C GLU A 407 -16.42 -19.50 -8.18
N GLN A 408 -16.26 -20.32 -7.16
CA GLN A 408 -15.92 -19.88 -5.81
C GLN A 408 -14.56 -19.18 -5.78
N ARG A 409 -13.58 -19.74 -6.49
CA ARG A 409 -12.24 -19.16 -6.63
C ARG A 409 -12.29 -17.79 -7.29
N ALA A 410 -13.09 -17.63 -8.35
CA ALA A 410 -13.27 -16.34 -9.01
C ALA A 410 -13.88 -15.29 -8.08
N ILE A 411 -14.87 -15.66 -7.23
CA ILE A 411 -15.46 -14.78 -6.23
C ILE A 411 -14.42 -14.34 -5.20
N VAL A 412 -13.64 -15.29 -4.64
CA VAL A 412 -12.58 -15.00 -3.67
C VAL A 412 -11.52 -14.09 -4.25
N LEU A 413 -11.01 -14.39 -5.43
CA LEU A 413 -9.97 -13.59 -6.08
C LEU A 413 -10.49 -12.20 -6.46
N SER A 414 -11.75 -12.07 -6.87
CA SER A 414 -12.39 -10.78 -7.11
C SER A 414 -12.51 -9.95 -5.82
N ALA A 415 -12.96 -10.56 -4.72
CA ALA A 415 -13.03 -9.89 -3.43
C ALA A 415 -11.62 -9.51 -2.90
N TYR A 416 -10.64 -10.39 -3.11
CA TYR A 416 -9.24 -10.15 -2.75
C TYR A 416 -8.65 -8.95 -3.52
N ALA A 417 -8.94 -8.84 -4.82
CA ALA A 417 -8.57 -7.67 -5.62
C ALA A 417 -9.27 -6.39 -5.12
N GLN A 418 -10.53 -6.48 -4.70
CA GLN A 418 -11.26 -5.35 -4.10
C GLN A 418 -10.65 -4.86 -2.79
N LEU A 419 -9.92 -5.73 -2.07
CA LEU A 419 -9.12 -5.38 -0.90
C LEU A 419 -7.73 -4.83 -1.25
N ASN A 420 -7.49 -4.44 -2.49
CA ASN A 420 -6.17 -3.98 -2.96
C ASN A 420 -5.05 -5.01 -2.69
N ALA A 421 -5.34 -6.28 -2.94
CA ALA A 421 -4.35 -7.34 -2.94
C ALA A 421 -4.25 -7.93 -4.36
N ASP A 422 -3.09 -8.48 -4.71
CA ASP A 422 -2.81 -8.94 -6.07
C ASP A 422 -3.16 -10.43 -6.24
N PRO A 423 -4.23 -10.79 -6.97
CA PRO A 423 -4.59 -12.18 -7.21
C PRO A 423 -3.58 -12.94 -8.06
N ASP A 424 -2.93 -12.26 -9.01
CA ASP A 424 -2.03 -12.91 -9.96
C ASP A 424 -0.78 -13.42 -9.25
N ARG A 425 -0.32 -12.70 -8.22
CA ARG A 425 0.78 -13.13 -7.36
C ARG A 425 0.46 -14.41 -6.59
N LEU A 426 -0.78 -14.54 -6.07
CA LEU A 426 -1.22 -15.78 -5.40
C LEU A 426 -1.30 -16.96 -6.38
N LEU A 427 -1.82 -16.71 -7.60
CA LEU A 427 -1.93 -17.74 -8.63
C LEU A 427 -0.56 -18.18 -9.17
N ALA A 428 0.43 -17.29 -9.15
CA ALA A 428 1.81 -17.62 -9.50
C ALA A 428 2.58 -18.37 -8.40
N GLY A 429 1.93 -18.72 -7.27
CA GLY A 429 2.55 -19.45 -6.16
C GLY A 429 3.35 -18.57 -5.19
N GLY A 430 3.16 -17.26 -5.24
CA GLY A 430 3.78 -16.33 -4.29
C GLY A 430 3.16 -16.43 -2.89
N ASN A 431 3.99 -16.44 -1.85
CA ASN A 431 3.49 -16.39 -0.47
C ASN A 431 2.90 -15.01 -0.17
N PRO A 432 1.67 -14.94 0.37
CA PRO A 432 1.07 -13.69 0.79
C PRO A 432 1.81 -13.12 2.02
N SER A 433 1.96 -11.79 2.07
CA SER A 433 2.39 -11.11 3.29
C SER A 433 1.36 -11.30 4.41
N PRO A 434 1.70 -11.07 5.70
CA PRO A 434 0.74 -11.22 6.81
C PRO A 434 -0.56 -10.43 6.61
N GLY A 435 -0.48 -9.21 6.07
CA GLY A 435 -1.65 -8.40 5.75
C GLY A 435 -2.45 -8.95 4.56
N GLU A 436 -1.80 -9.47 3.54
CA GLU A 436 -2.44 -10.13 2.40
C GLU A 436 -3.09 -11.46 2.83
N LEU A 437 -2.45 -12.21 3.74
CA LEU A 437 -3.02 -13.44 4.29
C LEU A 437 -4.31 -13.16 5.06
N ARG A 438 -4.36 -12.11 5.89
CA ARG A 438 -5.60 -11.71 6.58
C ARG A 438 -6.72 -11.38 5.60
N LYS A 439 -6.41 -10.65 4.53
CA LYS A 439 -7.36 -10.37 3.45
C LYS A 439 -7.85 -11.65 2.77
N LEU A 440 -6.95 -12.58 2.51
CA LEU A 440 -7.29 -13.88 1.92
C LEU A 440 -8.18 -14.71 2.86
N LEU A 441 -7.85 -14.78 4.14
CA LEU A 441 -8.68 -15.47 5.14
C LEU A 441 -10.09 -14.86 5.24
N LEU A 442 -10.19 -13.52 5.19
CA LEU A 442 -11.48 -12.83 5.13
C LEU A 442 -12.27 -13.25 3.88
N CYS A 443 -11.65 -13.20 2.70
CA CYS A 443 -12.31 -13.57 1.44
C CYS A 443 -12.72 -15.04 1.40
N LEU A 444 -11.90 -15.95 1.91
CA LEU A 444 -12.22 -17.38 2.02
C LEU A 444 -13.37 -17.63 3.01
N GLY A 445 -13.35 -16.94 4.15
CA GLY A 445 -14.41 -17.04 5.15
C GLY A 445 -15.76 -16.52 4.67
N MET A 446 -15.79 -15.56 3.76
CA MET A 446 -17.03 -15.01 3.20
C MET A 446 -17.86 -16.06 2.45
N ILE A 447 -17.25 -17.06 1.83
CA ILE A 447 -17.98 -18.14 1.14
C ILE A 447 -18.81 -18.97 2.12
N GLU A 448 -18.34 -19.11 3.36
CA GLU A 448 -19.02 -19.87 4.40
C GLU A 448 -20.20 -19.12 5.02
N GLN A 449 -20.47 -17.89 4.58
CA GLN A 449 -21.54 -17.03 5.07
C GLN A 449 -21.57 -16.90 6.61
N PRO A 450 -20.49 -16.41 7.23
CA PRO A 450 -20.38 -16.37 8.67
C PRO A 450 -21.43 -15.44 9.27
N GLN A 451 -22.05 -15.86 10.38
CA GLN A 451 -23.00 -15.06 11.16
C GLN A 451 -22.29 -14.15 12.19
N LEU A 452 -21.03 -14.45 12.49
CA LEU A 452 -20.16 -13.66 13.35
C LEU A 452 -18.76 -13.59 12.77
N ILE A 453 -18.16 -12.40 12.74
CA ILE A 453 -16.77 -12.19 12.36
C ILE A 453 -16.03 -11.65 13.58
N ILE A 454 -14.98 -12.33 13.98
CA ILE A 454 -14.10 -11.97 15.09
C ILE A 454 -12.72 -11.65 14.52
N MET A 455 -12.24 -10.43 14.78
CA MET A 455 -10.90 -10.00 14.35
C MET A 455 -10.10 -9.58 15.57
N ASP A 456 -8.92 -10.17 15.74
CA ASP A 456 -7.96 -9.75 16.77
C ASP A 456 -6.94 -8.80 16.11
N GLU A 457 -7.03 -7.51 16.47
CA GLU A 457 -6.28 -6.39 15.85
C GLU A 457 -6.47 -6.31 14.31
N PRO A 458 -7.63 -5.82 13.85
CA PRO A 458 -8.02 -5.77 12.43
C PRO A 458 -7.17 -4.82 11.57
#